data_e0ab845f712f86676d411037b28e3b0c
#
_entry.id   e0ab845f712f86676d411037b28e3b0c
#
_cell.length_a   1.000
_cell.length_b   1.000
_cell.length_c   1.000
_cell.angle_alpha   90.00
_cell.angle_beta   90.00
_cell.angle_gamma   90.00
#
_symmetry.space_group_name_H-M   'P 1'
#
loop_
_entity.id
_entity.type
_entity.pdbx_description
1 polymer ?
#
loop_
_entity_poly.entity_id
_entity_poly.type
_entity_poly.pdbx_seq_one_letter_code
_entity_poly.pdbx_strand_id
1 'polypeptide(L)'
;MKYLYIALSSIFLAYLIIALFTYLYQRKLLYHPSENNYTGDEIQFEYKEVFIEVDKGIKLKSWFLEKDLKKNKTILYFHGNAGDLTNRIHKLNELKKLNVSILIISWRGFSGN
;
A
#
# COMPACT_ATOMS: atom_id res chain seq x y z
N MET A 1 -25.67 34.25 -28.37
CA MET A 1 -24.55 33.47 -28.98
C MET A 1 -23.19 33.74 -28.31
N LYS A 2 -22.74 35.00 -28.19
CA LYS A 2 -21.43 35.36 -27.58
C LYS A 2 -21.24 34.79 -26.14
N TYR A 3 -22.24 34.96 -25.28
CA TYR A 3 -22.17 34.45 -23.91
C TYR A 3 -22.15 32.91 -23.84
N LEU A 4 -22.81 32.22 -24.76
CA LEU A 4 -22.74 30.77 -24.85
C LEU A 4 -21.34 30.29 -25.19
N TYR A 5 -20.68 30.93 -26.17
CA TYR A 5 -19.28 30.57 -26.50
C TYR A 5 -18.33 30.83 -25.33
N ILE A 6 -18.50 31.94 -24.63
CA ILE A 6 -17.70 32.26 -23.43
C ILE A 6 -17.91 31.17 -22.36
N ALA A 7 -19.15 30.82 -22.09
CA ALA A 7 -19.46 29.75 -21.08
C ALA A 7 -18.84 28.40 -21.49
N LEU A 8 -19.02 27.99 -22.74
CA LEU A 8 -18.44 26.72 -23.23
C LEU A 8 -16.90 26.72 -23.17
N SER A 9 -16.27 27.83 -23.58
CA SER A 9 -14.82 27.98 -23.52
C SER A 9 -14.31 27.94 -22.07
N SER A 10 -15.03 28.55 -21.13
CA SER A 10 -14.66 28.55 -19.71
C SER A 10 -14.78 27.13 -19.09
N ILE A 11 -15.83 26.40 -19.45
CA ILE A 11 -16.01 24.99 -19.01
C ILE A 11 -14.89 24.12 -19.58
N PHE A 12 -14.58 24.28 -20.86
CA PHE A 12 -13.50 23.52 -21.49
C PHE A 12 -12.13 23.83 -20.88
N LEU A 13 -11.84 25.09 -20.60
CA LEU A 13 -10.61 25.49 -19.93
C LEU A 13 -10.52 24.91 -18.51
N ALA A 14 -11.61 24.97 -17.74
CA ALA A 14 -11.66 24.36 -16.42
C ALA A 14 -11.41 22.85 -16.47
N TYR A 15 -12.01 22.16 -17.44
CA TYR A 15 -11.74 20.73 -17.66
C TYR A 15 -10.26 20.45 -17.94
N LEU A 16 -9.62 21.23 -18.82
CA LEU A 16 -8.20 21.07 -19.13
C LEU A 16 -7.31 21.28 -17.90
N ILE A 17 -7.64 22.28 -17.07
CA ILE A 17 -6.89 22.56 -15.83
C ILE A 17 -7.03 21.38 -14.87
N ILE A 18 -8.24 20.86 -14.66
CA ILE A 18 -8.48 19.69 -13.78
C ILE A 18 -7.76 18.46 -14.33
N ALA A 19 -7.85 18.20 -15.62
CA ALA A 19 -7.18 17.06 -16.25
C ALA A 19 -5.66 17.13 -16.09
N LEU A 20 -5.08 18.31 -16.32
CA LEU A 20 -3.64 18.54 -16.13
C LEU A 20 -3.23 18.36 -14.67
N PHE A 21 -3.99 18.94 -13.75
CA PHE A 21 -3.75 18.77 -12.30
C PHE A 21 -3.79 17.30 -11.90
N THR A 22 -4.84 16.60 -12.31
CA THR A 22 -4.99 15.16 -12.02
C THR A 22 -3.82 14.35 -12.60
N TYR A 23 -3.41 14.65 -13.83
CA TYR A 23 -2.28 13.98 -14.47
C TYR A 23 -0.95 14.22 -13.72
N LEU A 24 -0.69 15.46 -13.30
CA LEU A 24 0.54 15.80 -12.58
C LEU A 24 0.57 15.22 -11.16
N TYR A 25 -0.58 15.16 -10.49
CA TYR A 25 -0.69 14.74 -9.10
C TYR A 25 -1.25 13.32 -8.92
N GLN A 26 -1.50 12.58 -9.99
CA GLN A 26 -2.13 11.25 -9.95
C GLN A 26 -1.51 10.30 -8.91
N ARG A 27 -0.18 10.29 -8.79
CA ARG A 27 0.50 9.44 -7.81
C ARG A 27 0.18 9.84 -6.37
N LYS A 28 0.18 11.14 -6.06
CA LYS A 28 -0.17 11.65 -4.73
C LYS A 28 -1.64 11.46 -4.40
N LEU A 29 -2.51 11.54 -5.40
CA LEU A 29 -3.94 11.31 -5.24
C LEU A 29 -4.28 9.84 -5.05
N LEU A 30 -3.47 8.94 -5.59
CA LEU A 30 -3.73 7.50 -5.57
C LEU A 30 -3.02 6.79 -4.42
N TYR A 31 -1.78 7.16 -4.11
CA TYR A 31 -0.94 6.47 -3.12
C TYR A 31 -0.75 7.33 -1.88
N HIS A 32 -1.10 6.78 -0.73
CA HIS A 32 -1.02 7.43 0.58
C HIS A 32 -0.19 6.57 1.54
N PRO A 33 1.15 6.45 1.33
CA PRO A 33 1.99 5.77 2.30
C PRO A 33 1.96 6.53 3.62
N SER A 34 1.84 5.83 4.74
CA SER A 34 2.04 6.45 6.04
C SER A 34 3.52 6.60 6.34
N GLU A 35 3.85 7.59 7.16
CA GLU A 35 5.16 7.66 7.78
C GLU A 35 5.34 6.44 8.68
N ASN A 36 6.52 5.83 8.61
CA ASN A 36 6.82 4.61 9.35
C ASN A 36 7.10 4.93 10.84
N ASN A 37 6.05 5.22 11.59
CA ASN A 37 6.08 5.46 13.04
C ASN A 37 5.93 4.16 13.85
N TYR A 38 6.31 3.05 13.26
CA TYR A 38 6.17 1.73 13.85
C TYR A 38 7.07 1.57 15.08
N THR A 39 6.47 1.31 16.25
CA THR A 39 7.17 1.03 17.51
C THR A 39 7.31 -0.46 17.81
N GLY A 40 6.60 -1.31 17.14
CA GLY A 40 6.57 -2.75 17.40
C GLY A 40 5.62 -3.19 18.51
N ASP A 41 5.22 -2.27 19.37
CA ASP A 41 4.43 -2.58 20.58
C ASP A 41 3.01 -3.07 20.28
N GLU A 42 2.48 -2.75 19.10
CA GLU A 42 1.14 -3.12 18.67
C GLU A 42 1.05 -4.53 18.10
N ILE A 43 2.19 -5.18 17.85
CA ILE A 43 2.22 -6.53 17.28
C ILE A 43 2.07 -7.56 18.38
N GLN A 44 0.96 -8.26 18.36
CA GLN A 44 0.62 -9.32 19.31
C GLN A 44 0.99 -10.73 18.80
N PHE A 45 1.91 -10.83 17.84
CA PHE A 45 2.32 -12.09 17.25
C PHE A 45 3.79 -12.10 16.89
N GLU A 46 4.40 -13.27 16.92
CA GLU A 46 5.77 -13.44 16.42
C GLU A 46 5.78 -13.34 14.90
N TYR A 47 6.70 -12.55 14.36
CA TYR A 47 6.97 -12.45 12.93
C TYR A 47 8.48 -12.30 12.69
N LYS A 48 8.88 -12.65 11.49
CA LYS A 48 10.24 -12.42 11.00
C LYS A 48 10.19 -11.29 9.97
N GLU A 49 11.03 -10.29 10.12
CA GLU A 49 11.22 -9.30 9.06
C GLU A 49 12.06 -9.94 7.94
N VAL A 50 11.56 -9.89 6.73
CA VAL A 50 12.17 -10.48 5.54
C VAL A 50 12.29 -9.39 4.48
N PHE A 51 13.44 -9.32 3.82
CA PHE A 51 13.67 -8.42 2.70
C PHE A 51 13.66 -9.21 1.39
N ILE A 52 12.73 -8.86 0.50
CA ILE A 52 12.58 -9.52 -0.80
C ILE A 52 13.22 -8.63 -1.86
N GLU A 53 14.26 -9.10 -2.49
CA GLU A 53 14.87 -8.39 -3.62
C GLU A 53 14.00 -8.56 -4.85
N VAL A 54 13.47 -7.45 -5.37
CA VAL A 54 12.56 -7.41 -6.52
C VAL A 54 13.22 -6.84 -7.77
N ASP A 55 14.33 -6.11 -7.59
CA ASP A 55 15.14 -5.57 -8.65
C ASP A 55 16.54 -5.30 -8.09
N LYS A 56 17.53 -5.06 -8.96
CA LYS A 56 18.93 -4.84 -8.55
C LYS A 56 19.03 -3.72 -7.50
N GLY A 57 19.34 -4.09 -6.27
CA GLY A 57 19.49 -3.17 -5.14
C GLY A 57 18.17 -2.67 -4.53
N ILE A 58 17.01 -3.15 -5.00
CA ILE A 58 15.70 -2.80 -4.43
C ILE A 58 15.18 -3.98 -3.62
N LYS A 59 15.08 -3.77 -2.31
CA LYS A 59 14.59 -4.78 -1.36
C LYS A 59 13.32 -4.28 -0.71
N LEU A 60 12.26 -5.07 -0.76
CA LEU A 60 10.99 -4.77 -0.12
C LEU A 60 10.95 -5.39 1.27
N LYS A 61 10.66 -4.57 2.28
CA LYS A 61 10.38 -5.00 3.63
C LYS A 61 9.10 -5.82 3.64
N SER A 62 9.14 -6.95 4.31
CA SER A 62 8.04 -7.90 4.40
C SER A 62 8.02 -8.52 5.78
N TRP A 63 6.85 -8.95 6.24
CA TRP A 63 6.72 -9.70 7.48
C TRP A 63 6.27 -11.12 7.17
N PHE A 64 6.95 -12.07 7.77
CA PHE A 64 6.61 -13.47 7.67
C PHE A 64 6.17 -14.01 9.03
N LEU A 65 4.91 -14.38 9.11
CA LEU A 65 4.30 -15.06 10.26
C LEU A 65 4.35 -16.56 9.97
N GLU A 66 5.29 -17.24 10.59
CA GLU A 66 5.53 -18.65 10.32
C GLU A 66 4.57 -19.55 11.14
N LYS A 67 4.02 -20.53 10.47
CA LYS A 67 3.41 -21.72 11.05
C LYS A 67 4.21 -22.93 10.56
N ASP A 68 3.82 -24.15 10.96
CA ASP A 68 4.47 -25.36 10.49
C ASP A 68 4.41 -25.47 8.95
N LEU A 69 5.50 -25.07 8.28
CA LEU A 69 5.59 -25.03 6.82
C LEU A 69 5.44 -26.40 6.16
N LYS A 70 5.69 -27.49 6.90
CA LYS A 70 5.53 -28.85 6.36
C LYS A 70 4.08 -29.28 6.25
N LYS A 71 3.21 -28.67 7.07
CA LYS A 71 1.79 -29.07 7.18
C LYS A 71 0.83 -28.00 6.67
N ASN A 72 1.25 -26.74 6.64
CA ASN A 72 0.35 -25.62 6.42
C ASN A 72 0.68 -24.87 5.13
N LYS A 73 -0.37 -24.30 4.54
CA LYS A 73 -0.26 -23.41 3.38
C LYS A 73 0.24 -22.04 3.82
N THR A 74 0.81 -21.28 2.89
CA THR A 74 1.20 -19.89 3.10
C THR A 74 0.27 -18.97 2.31
N ILE A 75 -0.31 -17.98 2.98
CA ILE A 75 -1.02 -16.89 2.34
C ILE A 75 -0.01 -15.80 1.99
N LEU A 76 0.01 -15.41 0.73
CA LEU A 76 0.71 -14.22 0.25
C LEU A 76 -0.27 -13.05 0.29
N TYR A 77 0.02 -12.05 1.13
CA TYR A 77 -0.87 -10.92 1.34
C TYR A 77 -0.26 -9.63 0.81
N PHE A 78 -0.99 -8.97 -0.07
CA PHE A 78 -0.64 -7.65 -0.59
C PHE A 78 -1.60 -6.61 -0.01
N HIS A 79 -1.05 -5.56 0.60
CA HIS A 79 -1.87 -4.48 1.14
C HIS A 79 -2.30 -3.48 0.05
N GLY A 80 -3.29 -2.63 0.36
CA GLY A 80 -3.80 -1.61 -0.55
C GLY A 80 -2.86 -0.42 -0.72
N ASN A 81 -3.39 0.66 -1.29
CA ASN A 81 -2.66 1.85 -1.70
C ASN A 81 -2.50 2.92 -0.60
N ALA A 82 -2.86 2.62 0.63
CA ALA A 82 -2.74 3.54 1.76
C ALA A 82 -2.17 2.84 3.00
N GLY A 83 -1.52 3.61 3.87
CA GLY A 83 -0.94 3.12 5.12
C GLY A 83 0.39 2.39 4.92
N ASP A 84 0.69 1.47 5.84
CA ASP A 84 1.89 0.62 5.85
C ASP A 84 1.56 -0.78 6.38
N LEU A 85 2.59 -1.57 6.70
CA LEU A 85 2.42 -2.91 7.28
C LEU A 85 1.72 -2.86 8.65
N THR A 86 1.96 -1.81 9.47
CA THR A 86 1.39 -1.69 10.81
C THR A 86 -0.12 -1.50 10.77
N ASN A 87 -0.63 -0.79 9.77
CA ASN A 87 -2.08 -0.64 9.56
C ASN A 87 -2.77 -1.97 9.21
N ARG A 88 -2.02 -3.05 8.99
CA ARG A 88 -2.53 -4.39 8.65
C ARG A 88 -2.54 -5.34 9.85
N ILE A 89 -2.05 -4.92 11.01
CA ILE A 89 -1.95 -5.77 12.22
C ILE A 89 -3.29 -6.39 12.58
N HIS A 90 -4.37 -5.60 12.58
CA HIS A 90 -5.70 -6.13 12.83
C HIS A 90 -6.07 -7.27 11.86
N LYS A 91 -5.83 -7.07 10.57
CA LYS A 91 -6.12 -8.08 9.54
C LYS A 91 -5.23 -9.31 9.68
N LEU A 92 -3.97 -9.12 10.04
CA LEU A 92 -3.04 -10.22 10.29
C LEU A 92 -3.47 -11.05 11.51
N ASN A 93 -3.96 -10.40 12.58
CA ASN A 93 -4.50 -11.06 13.74
C ASN A 93 -5.73 -11.94 13.40
N GLU A 94 -6.60 -11.46 12.51
CA GLU A 94 -7.72 -12.27 12.02
C GLU A 94 -7.25 -13.46 11.17
N LEU A 95 -6.32 -13.23 10.25
CA LEU A 95 -5.77 -14.29 9.41
C LEU A 95 -4.97 -15.32 10.21
N LYS A 96 -4.34 -14.94 11.32
CA LYS A 96 -3.60 -15.84 12.20
C LYS A 96 -4.49 -16.91 12.84
N LYS A 97 -5.80 -16.65 12.98
CA LYS A 97 -6.78 -17.64 13.48
C LYS A 97 -6.91 -18.83 12.52
N LEU A 98 -6.60 -18.62 11.24
CA LEU A 98 -6.44 -19.70 10.29
C LEU A 98 -5.11 -20.41 10.54
N ASN A 99 -5.08 -21.74 10.38
CA ASN A 99 -3.85 -22.49 10.58
C ASN A 99 -2.96 -22.44 9.33
N VAL A 100 -2.43 -21.24 9.04
CA VAL A 100 -1.63 -20.94 7.84
C VAL A 100 -0.44 -20.06 8.19
N SER A 101 0.61 -20.11 7.40
CA SER A 101 1.66 -19.09 7.40
C SER A 101 1.20 -17.88 6.60
N ILE A 102 1.73 -16.71 6.90
CA ILE A 102 1.36 -15.48 6.22
C ILE A 102 2.63 -14.73 5.85
N LEU A 103 2.76 -14.38 4.58
CA LEU A 103 3.78 -13.46 4.10
C LEU A 103 3.09 -12.20 3.60
N ILE A 104 3.26 -11.09 4.31
CA ILE A 104 2.79 -9.78 3.87
C ILE A 104 3.96 -8.97 3.33
N ILE A 105 3.80 -8.45 2.11
CA ILE A 105 4.82 -7.69 1.41
C ILE A 105 4.41 -6.22 1.37
N SER A 106 5.34 -5.33 1.70
CA SER A 106 5.16 -3.90 1.50
C SER A 106 5.52 -3.49 0.08
N TRP A 107 4.84 -2.47 -0.42
CA TRP A 107 5.13 -1.90 -1.72
C TRP A 107 6.35 -0.96 -1.67
N ARG A 108 6.96 -0.76 -2.83
CA ARG A 108 7.99 0.28 -2.99
C ARG A 108 7.42 1.66 -2.63
N GLY A 109 8.12 2.41 -1.76
CA GLY A 109 7.68 3.69 -1.22
C GLY A 109 6.75 3.60 -0.02
N PHE A 110 6.50 2.38 0.51
CA PHE A 110 5.71 2.14 1.73
C PHE A 110 6.59 1.49 2.80
N SER A 111 6.22 1.65 4.07
CA SER A 111 6.88 1.00 5.21
C SER A 111 8.40 1.24 5.28
N GLY A 112 8.87 2.37 4.78
CA GLY A 112 10.29 2.71 4.75
C GLY A 112 11.10 2.05 3.62
N ASN A 113 10.43 1.51 2.60
CA ASN A 113 11.09 0.97 1.38
C ASN A 113 11.49 2.06 0.39
#